data_cd534e144c33dcb233e76b8dbffc5592
#
_entry.id   cd534e144c33dcb233e76b8dbffc5592
#
_cell.length_a   1.000
_cell.length_b   1.000
_cell.length_c   1.000
_cell.angle_alpha   90.00
_cell.angle_beta   90.00
_cell.angle_gamma   90.00
#
_symmetry.space_group_name_H-M   'P 1'
#
loop_
_entity.id
_entity.type
_entity.pdbx_description
1 polymer ?
#
loop_
_entity_poly.entity_id
_entity_poly.type
_entity_poly.pdbx_seq_one_letter_code
_entity_poly.pdbx_strand_id
1 'polypeptide(L)'
;KLLVNDYQGNLLNIDGSNGSILWKRKLDSSSLSIYTNSRPLILDKKVINPGSNGIFHVLNINSGNLIYSDILGASNRGVRFFDNNDIIANPIFKHPYLYITSHSENISAYDLTSYNNVWSLPIGSQNTPVISGKTIFNIDNKGVLFAIDKNNGLVRWKKKFQTEKITGTLFEKKKWIN
;
A
#
# COMPACT_ATOMS: atom_id res chain seq x y z
N LYS A 1 -10.79 3.94 -19.18
CA LYS A 1 -9.33 3.82 -18.98
C LYS A 1 -9.08 2.68 -18.03
N LEU A 2 -8.12 1.82 -18.33
CA LEU A 2 -7.66 0.72 -17.50
C LEU A 2 -6.18 0.93 -17.18
N LEU A 3 -5.81 0.86 -15.91
CA LEU A 3 -4.42 0.93 -15.46
C LEU A 3 -3.93 -0.47 -15.11
N VAL A 4 -2.79 -0.85 -15.63
CA VAL A 4 -2.19 -2.17 -15.46
C VAL A 4 -0.71 -2.05 -15.16
N ASN A 5 -0.26 -2.68 -14.09
CA ASN A 5 1.16 -2.94 -13.86
C ASN A 5 1.53 -4.25 -14.57
N ASP A 6 2.59 -4.23 -15.39
CA ASP A 6 3.14 -5.45 -15.95
C ASP A 6 4.28 -6.01 -15.08
N TYR A 7 4.65 -7.26 -15.34
CA TYR A 7 5.74 -7.94 -14.61
C TYR A 7 7.14 -7.34 -14.87
N GLN A 8 7.25 -6.43 -15.85
CA GLN A 8 8.49 -5.73 -16.16
C GLN A 8 8.63 -4.40 -15.40
N GLY A 9 7.67 -4.06 -14.52
CA GLY A 9 7.65 -2.79 -13.77
C GLY A 9 7.19 -1.59 -14.61
N ASN A 10 6.40 -1.84 -15.66
CA ASN A 10 5.75 -0.76 -16.39
C ASN A 10 4.31 -0.56 -15.87
N LEU A 11 3.91 0.69 -15.79
CA LEU A 11 2.52 1.08 -15.66
C LEU A 11 1.98 1.46 -17.04
N LEU A 12 0.89 0.82 -17.46
CA LEU A 12 0.20 1.09 -18.71
C LEU A 12 -1.16 1.71 -18.46
N ASN A 13 -1.52 2.70 -19.25
CA ASN A 13 -2.90 3.20 -19.34
C ASN A 13 -3.47 2.75 -20.68
N ILE A 14 -4.56 2.00 -20.60
CA ILE A 14 -5.18 1.35 -21.75
C ILE A 14 -6.58 1.94 -21.95
N ASP A 15 -6.93 2.18 -23.20
CA ASP A 15 -8.30 2.50 -23.55
C ASP A 15 -9.18 1.26 -23.42
N GLY A 16 -10.15 1.29 -22.51
CA GLY A 16 -11.03 0.15 -22.26
C GLY A 16 -12.03 -0.14 -23.39
N SER A 17 -12.17 0.76 -24.37
CA SER A 17 -13.10 0.57 -25.49
C SER A 17 -12.49 -0.26 -26.63
N ASN A 18 -11.18 -0.14 -26.86
CA ASN A 18 -10.52 -0.76 -27.99
C ASN A 18 -9.17 -1.43 -27.66
N GLY A 19 -8.72 -1.37 -26.40
CA GLY A 19 -7.48 -2.00 -25.94
C GLY A 19 -6.18 -1.26 -26.35
N SER A 20 -6.27 -0.08 -26.95
CA SER A 20 -5.07 0.67 -27.33
C SER A 20 -4.32 1.23 -26.11
N ILE A 21 -2.99 1.23 -26.17
CA ILE A 21 -2.15 1.80 -25.13
C ILE A 21 -2.11 3.31 -25.31
N LEU A 22 -2.68 4.05 -24.34
CA LEU A 22 -2.68 5.51 -24.33
C LEU A 22 -1.30 6.06 -23.92
N TRP A 23 -0.68 5.43 -22.93
CA TRP A 23 0.71 5.68 -22.54
C TRP A 23 1.26 4.50 -21.73
N LYS A 24 2.58 4.36 -21.73
CA LYS A 24 3.36 3.38 -20.96
C LYS A 24 4.50 4.10 -20.23
N ARG A 25 4.74 3.77 -18.96
CA ARG A 25 5.83 4.29 -18.13
C ARG A 25 6.56 3.18 -17.43
N LYS A 26 7.88 3.16 -17.57
CA LYS A 26 8.76 2.32 -16.77
C LYS A 26 8.94 3.02 -15.42
N LEU A 27 8.45 2.43 -14.33
CA LEU A 27 8.50 3.00 -12.98
C LEU A 27 9.45 2.25 -12.07
N ASP A 28 9.57 0.96 -12.30
CA ASP A 28 10.38 0.08 -11.47
C ASP A 28 11.45 -0.62 -12.30
N SER A 29 12.66 -0.69 -11.76
CA SER A 29 13.80 -1.34 -12.40
C SER A 29 14.40 -2.47 -11.55
N SER A 30 13.79 -2.80 -10.40
CA SER A 30 14.35 -3.84 -9.54
C SER A 30 14.10 -5.22 -10.14
N SER A 31 15.17 -5.95 -10.38
CA SER A 31 15.13 -7.34 -10.85
C SER A 31 14.70 -8.34 -9.76
N LEU A 32 14.53 -7.89 -8.53
CA LEU A 32 14.23 -8.69 -7.33
C LEU A 32 12.88 -8.34 -6.70
N SER A 33 12.02 -7.62 -7.40
CA SER A 33 10.67 -7.31 -6.91
C SER A 33 9.86 -8.58 -6.76
N ILE A 34 9.30 -8.80 -5.59
CA ILE A 34 8.16 -9.72 -5.46
C ILE A 34 7.00 -9.07 -6.22
N TYR A 35 6.35 -9.84 -7.11
CA TYR A 35 5.22 -9.34 -7.89
C TYR A 35 4.21 -8.66 -6.96
N THR A 36 4.15 -7.34 -7.02
CA THR A 36 3.21 -6.60 -6.19
C THR A 36 1.81 -6.76 -6.79
N ASN A 37 0.90 -7.41 -6.08
CA ASN A 37 -0.52 -7.44 -6.44
C ASN A 37 -1.23 -6.13 -6.09
N SER A 38 -0.48 -5.12 -5.65
CA SER A 38 -1.04 -3.82 -5.30
C SER A 38 -1.57 -3.11 -6.54
N ARG A 39 -2.80 -2.60 -6.42
CA ARG A 39 -3.50 -1.95 -7.53
C ARG A 39 -3.18 -0.46 -7.54
N PRO A 40 -2.94 0.14 -8.73
CA PRO A 40 -2.91 1.59 -8.85
C PRO A 40 -4.23 2.20 -8.38
N LEU A 41 -4.15 3.28 -7.60
CA LEU A 41 -5.30 4.04 -7.15
C LEU A 41 -5.50 5.25 -8.05
N ILE A 42 -6.67 5.38 -8.65
CA ILE A 42 -7.06 6.57 -9.43
C ILE A 42 -7.73 7.57 -8.49
N LEU A 43 -7.24 8.79 -8.49
CA LEU A 43 -7.79 9.89 -7.73
C LEU A 43 -7.81 11.15 -8.60
N ASP A 44 -8.99 11.55 -9.07
CA ASP A 44 -9.18 12.65 -10.01
C ASP A 44 -8.28 12.53 -11.26
N LYS A 45 -7.32 13.46 -11.42
CA LYS A 45 -6.36 13.49 -12.52
C LYS A 45 -5.02 12.83 -12.17
N LYS A 46 -4.94 12.14 -11.03
CA LYS A 46 -3.74 11.50 -10.52
C LYS A 46 -3.89 9.98 -10.49
N VAL A 47 -2.77 9.29 -10.63
CA VAL A 47 -2.61 7.85 -10.39
C VAL A 47 -1.58 7.69 -9.31
N ILE A 48 -1.93 7.04 -8.24
CA ILE A 48 -0.98 6.60 -7.22
C ILE A 48 -0.61 5.16 -7.54
N ASN A 49 0.66 4.94 -7.90
CA ASN A 49 1.17 3.62 -8.24
C ASN A 49 2.14 3.14 -7.15
N PRO A 50 1.76 2.13 -6.37
CA PRO A 50 2.68 1.47 -5.45
C PRO A 50 3.70 0.66 -6.24
N GLY A 51 4.93 0.62 -5.75
CA GLY A 51 6.05 -0.05 -6.38
C GLY A 51 6.87 -0.89 -5.42
N SER A 52 7.98 -1.40 -5.91
CA SER A 52 8.94 -2.16 -5.11
C SER A 52 9.82 -1.25 -4.24
N ASN A 53 10.51 -1.88 -3.28
CA ASN A 53 11.42 -1.20 -2.35
C ASN A 53 10.78 -0.05 -1.55
N GLY A 54 9.47 -0.11 -1.30
CA GLY A 54 8.74 0.93 -0.57
C GLY A 54 8.49 2.20 -1.37
N ILE A 55 8.82 2.23 -2.65
CA ILE A 55 8.61 3.40 -3.51
C ILE A 55 7.15 3.45 -3.95
N PHE A 56 6.57 4.64 -3.94
CA PHE A 56 5.33 4.91 -4.64
C PHE A 56 5.47 6.13 -5.55
N HIS A 57 4.70 6.12 -6.61
CA HIS A 57 4.71 7.17 -7.62
C HIS A 57 3.32 7.81 -7.73
N VAL A 58 3.28 9.12 -7.90
CA VAL A 58 2.08 9.87 -8.27
C VAL A 58 2.27 10.39 -9.68
N LEU A 59 1.38 10.01 -10.59
CA LEU A 59 1.46 10.36 -12.00
C LEU A 59 0.20 11.10 -12.45
N ASN A 60 0.34 11.88 -13.51
CA ASN A 60 -0.81 12.45 -14.22
C ASN A 60 -1.50 11.35 -15.03
N ILE A 61 -2.80 11.15 -14.82
CA ILE A 61 -3.56 10.07 -15.48
C ILE A 61 -3.64 10.21 -17.00
N ASN A 62 -3.58 11.44 -17.53
CA ASN A 62 -3.71 11.66 -18.96
C ASN A 62 -2.39 11.51 -19.72
N SER A 63 -1.29 12.02 -19.14
CA SER A 63 0.02 12.02 -19.80
C SER A 63 0.95 10.92 -19.32
N GLY A 64 0.67 10.32 -18.15
CA GLY A 64 1.59 9.41 -17.48
C GLY A 64 2.86 10.08 -16.93
N ASN A 65 2.92 11.42 -16.91
CA ASN A 65 4.09 12.11 -16.38
C ASN A 65 4.13 12.00 -14.86
N LEU A 66 5.33 11.78 -14.34
CA LEU A 66 5.59 11.73 -12.91
C LEU A 66 5.35 13.12 -12.30
N ILE A 67 4.55 13.17 -11.23
CA ILE A 67 4.29 14.38 -10.45
C ILE A 67 5.12 14.35 -9.18
N TYR A 68 5.14 13.18 -8.49
CA TYR A 68 5.81 13.00 -7.22
C TYR A 68 6.21 11.54 -7.03
N SER A 69 7.26 11.31 -6.24
CA SER A 69 7.69 9.98 -5.83
C SER A 69 8.33 10.06 -4.45
N ASP A 70 8.09 9.07 -3.62
CA ASP A 70 8.72 8.96 -2.30
C ASP A 70 8.92 7.50 -1.92
N ILE A 71 9.75 7.29 -0.87
CA ILE A 71 10.09 5.99 -0.32
C ILE A 71 9.55 5.92 1.11
N LEU A 72 8.69 4.93 1.39
CA LEU A 72 8.17 4.71 2.73
C LEU A 72 9.31 4.37 3.70
N GLY A 73 9.39 5.10 4.81
CA GLY A 73 10.39 4.84 5.85
C GLY A 73 11.77 5.43 5.63
N ALA A 74 12.00 6.20 4.55
CA ALA A 74 13.33 6.75 4.23
C ALA A 74 13.88 7.75 5.24
N SER A 75 13.05 8.30 6.12
CA SER A 75 13.42 9.43 6.99
C SER A 75 14.35 9.09 8.16
N ASN A 76 14.63 7.80 8.48
CA ASN A 76 15.38 7.44 9.68
C ASN A 76 16.45 6.35 9.56
N ARG A 77 16.66 5.75 8.40
CA ARG A 77 17.68 4.71 8.23
C ARG A 77 18.24 4.77 6.82
N GLY A 78 19.58 4.71 6.69
CA GLY A 78 20.21 4.65 5.37
C GLY A 78 19.55 3.57 4.51
N VAL A 79 19.42 3.84 3.21
CA VAL A 79 18.77 2.97 2.23
C VAL A 79 19.33 1.55 2.38
N ARG A 80 18.52 0.63 2.88
CA ARG A 80 18.86 -0.79 2.94
C ARG A 80 18.47 -1.43 1.62
N PHE A 81 19.44 -1.68 0.77
CA PHE A 81 19.23 -2.25 -0.57
C PHE A 81 18.76 -3.71 -0.58
N PHE A 82 18.60 -4.36 0.58
CA PHE A 82 18.34 -5.80 0.69
C PHE A 82 17.07 -6.17 1.45
N ASP A 83 16.33 -5.22 1.99
CA ASP A 83 15.07 -5.51 2.66
C ASP A 83 13.93 -5.48 1.64
N ASN A 84 13.18 -6.59 1.59
CA ASN A 84 11.98 -6.71 0.78
C ASN A 84 10.88 -5.78 1.35
N ASN A 85 10.92 -4.52 0.95
CA ASN A 85 10.02 -3.47 1.43
C ASN A 85 8.94 -3.10 0.40
N ASP A 86 8.56 -4.05 -0.44
CA ASP A 86 7.56 -3.83 -1.49
C ASP A 86 6.22 -3.35 -0.92
N ILE A 87 5.55 -2.47 -1.65
CA ILE A 87 4.19 -2.06 -1.31
C ILE A 87 3.22 -3.06 -1.91
N ILE A 88 2.86 -4.06 -1.14
CA ILE A 88 1.96 -5.15 -1.54
C ILE A 88 0.50 -4.79 -1.26
N ALA A 89 0.26 -4.07 -0.17
CA ALA A 89 -1.06 -3.60 0.22
C ALA A 89 -1.56 -2.50 -0.73
N ASN A 90 -2.87 -2.48 -1.00
CA ASN A 90 -3.44 -1.42 -1.82
C ASN A 90 -3.40 -0.08 -1.08
N PRO A 91 -3.02 1.03 -1.74
CA PRO A 91 -3.12 2.35 -1.16
C PRO A 91 -4.58 2.74 -0.94
N ILE A 92 -4.86 3.47 0.13
CA ILE A 92 -6.20 3.94 0.46
C ILE A 92 -6.18 5.46 0.55
N PHE A 93 -7.09 6.10 -0.17
CA PHE A 93 -7.36 7.52 0.02
C PHE A 93 -8.62 7.72 0.86
N LYS A 94 -8.48 8.48 1.93
CA LYS A 94 -9.61 8.97 2.73
C LYS A 94 -9.32 10.42 3.10
N HIS A 95 -10.00 11.31 2.42
CA HIS A 95 -9.74 12.75 2.53
C HIS A 95 -9.39 13.19 3.97
N PRO A 96 -8.35 14.01 4.16
CA PRO A 96 -7.46 14.56 3.13
C PRO A 96 -6.24 13.68 2.80
N TYR A 97 -6.06 12.51 3.42
CA TYR A 97 -4.81 11.75 3.40
C TYR A 97 -4.86 10.49 2.56
N LEU A 98 -3.71 10.19 1.97
CA LEU A 98 -3.37 8.92 1.36
C LEU A 98 -2.65 8.05 2.39
N TYR A 99 -3.12 6.82 2.60
CA TYR A 99 -2.49 5.85 3.48
C TYR A 99 -1.85 4.75 2.65
N ILE A 100 -0.56 4.49 2.90
CA ILE A 100 0.22 3.47 2.20
C ILE A 100 0.96 2.63 3.24
N THR A 101 0.98 1.32 2.99
CA THR A 101 1.66 0.36 3.87
C THR A 101 2.66 -0.44 3.04
N SER A 102 3.91 -0.50 3.47
CA SER A 102 4.92 -1.39 2.91
C SER A 102 4.96 -2.73 3.65
N HIS A 103 5.52 -3.75 2.99
CA HIS A 103 5.56 -5.12 3.53
C HIS A 103 6.28 -5.20 4.88
N SER A 104 7.49 -4.70 4.95
CA SER A 104 8.37 -4.95 6.12
C SER A 104 8.51 -3.78 7.07
N GLU A 105 8.23 -2.55 6.64
CA GLU A 105 8.65 -1.40 7.42
C GLU A 105 7.50 -0.56 7.99
N ASN A 106 6.72 0.13 7.15
CA ASN A 106 5.88 1.22 7.64
C ASN A 106 4.46 1.23 7.08
N ILE A 107 3.55 1.77 7.91
CA ILE A 107 2.32 2.43 7.44
C ILE A 107 2.51 3.93 7.57
N SER A 108 2.16 4.67 6.52
CA SER A 108 2.35 6.12 6.46
C SER A 108 1.12 6.84 5.92
N ALA A 109 0.92 8.07 6.37
CA ALA A 109 -0.09 8.98 5.82
C ALA A 109 0.58 10.15 5.10
N TYR A 110 0.09 10.47 3.91
CA TYR A 110 0.55 11.58 3.08
C TYR A 110 -0.58 12.54 2.76
N ASP A 111 -0.29 13.83 2.83
CA ASP A 111 -1.16 14.86 2.26
C ASP A 111 -0.86 15.00 0.77
N LEU A 112 -1.83 14.66 -0.09
CA LEU A 112 -1.67 14.75 -1.55
C LEU A 112 -1.74 16.16 -2.12
N THR A 113 -1.98 17.17 -1.29
CA THR A 113 -1.93 18.58 -1.70
C THR A 113 -0.50 19.11 -1.63
N SER A 114 0.16 18.84 -0.52
CA SER A 114 1.55 19.26 -0.26
C SER A 114 2.60 18.19 -0.57
N TYR A 115 2.17 16.95 -0.75
CA TYR A 115 3.01 15.74 -0.84
C TYR A 115 3.88 15.48 0.39
N ASN A 116 3.51 16.06 1.53
CA ASN A 116 4.23 15.84 2.78
C ASN A 116 3.79 14.54 3.45
N ASN A 117 4.75 13.83 4.02
CA ASN A 117 4.47 12.78 4.99
C ASN A 117 3.93 13.43 6.27
N VAL A 118 2.71 13.05 6.67
CA VAL A 118 2.03 13.59 7.87
C VAL A 118 2.45 12.82 9.10
N TRP A 119 2.50 11.49 8.99
CA TRP A 119 2.99 10.59 10.02
C TRP A 119 3.39 9.24 9.42
N SER A 120 4.29 8.54 10.10
CA SER A 120 4.71 7.17 9.78
C SER A 120 4.85 6.36 11.06
N LEU A 121 4.45 5.09 10.99
CA LEU A 121 4.61 4.11 12.07
C LEU A 121 5.36 2.89 11.55
N PRO A 122 6.27 2.29 12.35
CA PRO A 122 7.03 1.11 11.97
C PRO A 122 6.16 -0.17 12.10
N ILE A 123 5.09 -0.22 11.32
CA ILE A 123 4.10 -1.30 11.32
C ILE A 123 3.87 -1.73 9.87
N GLY A 124 4.74 -2.60 9.36
CA GLY A 124 4.62 -3.14 8.00
C GLY A 124 3.50 -4.18 7.90
N SER A 125 2.86 -4.28 6.72
CA SER A 125 1.79 -5.22 6.45
C SER A 125 1.71 -5.58 4.98
N GLN A 126 1.32 -6.81 4.69
CA GLN A 126 0.90 -7.27 3.36
C GLN A 126 -0.59 -7.00 3.09
N ASN A 127 -1.34 -6.76 4.15
CA ASN A 127 -2.78 -6.57 4.06
C ASN A 127 -3.13 -5.12 3.88
N THR A 128 -4.13 -4.87 3.04
CA THR A 128 -4.69 -3.53 2.90
C THR A 128 -5.39 -3.13 4.20
N PRO A 129 -5.03 -1.99 4.81
CA PRO A 129 -5.67 -1.52 6.02
C PRO A 129 -7.16 -1.26 5.82
N VAL A 130 -7.93 -1.30 6.89
CA VAL A 130 -9.36 -0.93 6.87
C VAL A 130 -9.55 0.37 7.64
N ILE A 131 -10.30 1.31 7.06
CA ILE A 131 -10.60 2.60 7.70
C ILE A 131 -12.06 2.64 8.08
N SER A 132 -12.33 2.80 9.38
CA SER A 132 -13.68 3.02 9.93
C SER A 132 -13.68 4.27 10.79
N GLY A 133 -14.48 5.25 10.42
CA GLY A 133 -14.56 6.55 11.11
C GLY A 133 -13.21 7.27 11.17
N LYS A 134 -12.69 7.45 12.39
CA LYS A 134 -11.38 8.08 12.65
C LYS A 134 -10.25 7.07 12.89
N THR A 135 -10.51 5.77 12.69
CA THR A 135 -9.57 4.70 13.02
C THR A 135 -9.16 3.91 11.80
N ILE A 136 -7.85 3.67 11.67
CA ILE A 136 -7.26 2.71 10.74
C ILE A 136 -7.01 1.42 11.52
N PHE A 137 -7.45 0.31 10.96
CA PHE A 137 -7.14 -1.01 11.44
C PHE A 137 -6.11 -1.64 10.51
N ASN A 138 -4.91 -1.89 11.02
CA ASN A 138 -3.82 -2.52 10.29
C ASN A 138 -3.34 -3.76 11.03
N ILE A 139 -3.19 -4.87 10.33
CA ILE A 139 -2.64 -6.11 10.89
C ILE A 139 -1.22 -6.28 10.36
N ASP A 140 -0.24 -6.39 11.26
CA ASP A 140 1.14 -6.60 10.87
C ASP A 140 1.42 -8.05 10.45
N ASN A 141 2.62 -8.29 9.92
CA ASN A 141 3.06 -9.62 9.48
C ASN A 141 3.26 -10.62 10.63
N LYS A 142 3.17 -10.15 11.89
CA LYS A 142 3.24 -10.99 13.10
C LYS A 142 1.86 -11.33 13.67
N GLY A 143 0.79 -10.91 12.95
CA GLY A 143 -0.60 -11.15 13.36
C GLY A 143 -1.08 -10.22 14.49
N VAL A 144 -0.42 -9.07 14.68
CA VAL A 144 -0.89 -8.06 15.64
C VAL A 144 -1.77 -7.06 14.91
N LEU A 145 -3.02 -6.91 15.36
CA LEU A 145 -3.94 -5.88 14.91
C LEU A 145 -3.70 -4.58 15.69
N PHE A 146 -3.54 -3.51 14.96
CA PHE A 146 -3.39 -2.15 15.49
C PHE A 146 -4.62 -1.31 15.14
N ALA A 147 -5.11 -0.54 16.10
CA ALA A 147 -6.07 0.52 15.88
C ALA A 147 -5.34 1.87 16.01
N ILE A 148 -5.29 2.59 14.90
CA ILE A 148 -4.46 3.79 14.74
C ILE A 148 -5.39 4.98 14.46
N ASP A 149 -5.16 6.12 15.11
CA ASP A 149 -5.85 7.36 14.74
C ASP A 149 -5.36 7.80 13.34
N LYS A 150 -6.30 7.93 12.41
CA LYS A 150 -5.96 8.22 11.01
C LYS A 150 -5.32 9.59 10.79
N ASN A 151 -5.57 10.57 11.68
CA ASN A 151 -5.12 11.94 11.47
C ASN A 151 -3.68 12.17 11.96
N ASN A 152 -3.29 11.52 13.07
CA ASN A 152 -1.99 11.76 13.71
C ASN A 152 -1.13 10.53 13.91
N GLY A 153 -1.60 9.33 13.50
CA GLY A 153 -0.85 8.09 13.64
C GLY A 153 -0.78 7.54 15.07
N LEU A 154 -1.51 8.09 16.01
CA LEU A 154 -1.47 7.58 17.38
C LEU A 154 -2.08 6.19 17.47
N VAL A 155 -1.31 5.22 17.99
CA VAL A 155 -1.81 3.86 18.26
C VAL A 155 -2.72 3.92 19.49
N ARG A 156 -4.02 3.71 19.28
CA ARG A 156 -5.03 3.71 20.36
C ARG A 156 -4.98 2.41 21.16
N TRP A 157 -4.84 1.30 20.47
CA TRP A 157 -4.65 -0.03 21.05
C TRP A 157 -4.05 -1.00 20.03
N LYS A 158 -3.51 -2.11 20.52
CA LYS A 158 -3.05 -3.25 19.72
C LYS A 158 -3.50 -4.56 20.36
N LYS A 159 -3.77 -5.57 19.53
CA LYS A 159 -4.18 -6.91 19.99
C LYS A 159 -3.54 -7.97 19.10
N LYS A 160 -2.87 -8.92 19.71
CA LYS A 160 -2.35 -10.11 19.03
C LYS A 160 -3.44 -11.16 19.03
N PHE A 161 -3.80 -11.66 17.84
CA PHE A 161 -4.65 -12.83 17.73
C PHE A 161 -3.77 -14.06 17.84
N GLN A 162 -4.10 -14.97 18.77
CA GLN A 162 -3.51 -16.29 18.78
C GLN A 162 -4.07 -17.04 17.59
N THR A 163 -3.24 -17.34 16.61
CA THR A 163 -3.54 -18.40 15.64
C THR A 163 -3.42 -19.70 16.41
N GLU A 164 -4.54 -20.31 16.79
CA GLU A 164 -4.53 -21.71 17.13
C GLU A 164 -3.93 -22.44 15.93
N LYS A 165 -2.83 -23.15 16.16
CA LYS A 165 -2.31 -24.09 15.16
C LYS A 165 -3.46 -25.06 14.91
N ILE A 166 -4.04 -25.00 13.72
CA ILE A 166 -4.93 -26.07 13.24
C ILE A 166 -4.01 -27.25 12.94
N THR A 167 -3.64 -27.97 13.98
CA THR A 167 -3.03 -29.27 13.89
C THR A 167 -4.16 -30.27 13.83
N GLY A 168 -4.45 -30.80 12.65
CA GLY A 168 -5.33 -31.98 12.53
C GLY A 168 -6.65 -31.67 11.85
N THR A 169 -6.82 -32.36 10.77
CA THR A 169 -8.03 -32.80 10.05
C THR A 169 -9.36 -32.53 10.75
N LEU A 170 -10.27 -31.99 9.91
CA LEU A 170 -11.71 -32.05 9.97
C LEU A 170 -12.44 -30.84 10.57
N PHE A 171 -13.26 -30.33 9.70
CA PHE A 171 -14.37 -29.40 9.87
C PHE A 171 -15.07 -29.53 11.23
N GLU A 172 -14.80 -28.60 12.16
CA GLU A 172 -15.73 -28.32 13.24
C GLU A 172 -16.41 -26.96 13.00
N LYS A 173 -17.73 -27.01 13.11
CA LYS A 173 -18.65 -25.90 12.86
C LYS A 173 -18.27 -24.68 13.70
N LYS A 174 -18.06 -23.55 13.02
CA LYS A 174 -18.00 -22.22 13.63
C LYS A 174 -19.26 -21.97 14.43
N LYS A 175 -19.13 -21.93 15.76
CA LYS A 175 -20.16 -21.41 16.65
C LYS A 175 -20.02 -19.87 16.65
N TRP A 176 -20.95 -19.18 16.03
CA TRP A 176 -21.10 -17.75 16.21
C TRP A 176 -21.69 -17.52 17.59
N ILE A 177 -20.97 -16.80 18.44
CA ILE A 177 -21.50 -16.31 19.71
C ILE A 177 -22.06 -14.92 19.42
N ASN A 178 -23.36 -14.77 19.72
CA ASN A 178 -24.11 -13.51 19.64
C ASN A 178 -23.56 -12.46 20.60
#